data_4ccaaecbcae0ebd7894ca27c4172a58c
#
_entry.id   4ccaaecbcae0ebd7894ca27c4172a58c
#
_cell.length_a   1.000
_cell.length_b   1.000
_cell.length_c   1.000
_cell.angle_alpha   90.00
_cell.angle_beta   90.00
_cell.angle_gamma   90.00
#
_symmetry.space_group_name_H-M   'P 1'
#
loop_
_entity.id
_entity.type
_entity.pdbx_description
1 polymer ?
#
loop_
_entity_poly.entity_id
_entity_poly.type
_entity_poly.pdbx_seq_one_letter_code
_entity_poly.pdbx_strand_id
1 'polypeptide(L)'
;MVPRTSLQPGHVEDYRDLVSLFSHEFVHQWNVKRLRPKLFLDYDLQREVNTDLLWWFEGATSWIGDIMCLRSGAWSAEDYFADMKRKLKRHHTRSGSSCQALCEASHEAWIHLYRSHAYSRETQISYYLEGELTMFALDAELRKRSKGENGVCDLMKALYDKHNIYVKDPSKRGVQYNDIRKALTSLTGGRRLGSFLDDITKEAGNLDLSRAFSIFGLDYKPSDEPKRKQGTESVVWEHFAQGWLGVHVRSQGNKLKVTSHMQHSPVREHLQVGDEIVAVDAIRVTNAEQLKSTLRGKVGSTARVMFARNSVMHDAVLDVALEPNYPTVTTSNGNRLWKSTIRSRQVDSA
;
A
#
# COMPACT_ATOMS: atom_id res chain seq x y z
N MET A 1 -4.52 -15.86 -6.63
CA MET A 1 -4.05 -16.90 -7.60
C MET A 1 -2.54 -16.90 -7.56
N VAL A 2 -1.92 -18.03 -7.31
CA VAL A 2 -0.45 -18.17 -7.28
C VAL A 2 0.08 -18.30 -8.70
N PRO A 3 1.07 -17.47 -9.13
CA PRO A 3 1.67 -17.60 -10.45
C PRO A 3 2.34 -18.97 -10.65
N ARG A 4 2.28 -19.53 -11.85
CA ARG A 4 2.98 -20.79 -12.17
C ARG A 4 4.50 -20.66 -12.07
N THR A 5 5.02 -19.45 -12.18
CA THR A 5 6.43 -19.09 -12.10
C THR A 5 6.99 -19.05 -10.68
N SER A 6 6.11 -19.10 -9.63
CA SER A 6 6.54 -18.94 -8.23
C SER A 6 7.58 -19.95 -7.75
N LEU A 7 7.63 -21.14 -8.37
CA LEU A 7 8.61 -22.19 -8.03
C LEU A 7 9.65 -22.39 -9.14
N GLN A 8 9.70 -21.52 -10.14
CA GLN A 8 10.65 -21.63 -11.24
C GLN A 8 11.93 -20.83 -10.94
N PRO A 9 13.12 -21.35 -11.23
CA PRO A 9 14.38 -20.61 -11.09
C PRO A 9 14.33 -19.29 -11.89
N GLY A 10 14.86 -18.20 -11.30
CA GLY A 10 14.90 -16.89 -11.93
C GLY A 10 13.68 -15.99 -11.68
N HIS A 11 12.59 -16.51 -11.13
CA HIS A 11 11.39 -15.73 -10.77
C HIS A 11 11.36 -15.38 -9.27
N VAL A 12 12.37 -14.66 -8.81
CA VAL A 12 12.56 -14.34 -7.37
C VAL A 12 11.40 -13.56 -6.77
N GLU A 13 10.82 -12.63 -7.54
CA GLU A 13 9.67 -11.83 -7.06
C GLU A 13 8.42 -12.70 -6.86
N ASP A 14 8.12 -13.59 -7.80
CA ASP A 14 6.97 -14.50 -7.69
C ASP A 14 7.14 -15.49 -6.52
N TYR A 15 8.40 -15.95 -6.28
CA TYR A 15 8.70 -16.79 -5.13
C TYR A 15 8.56 -16.03 -3.81
N ARG A 16 9.03 -14.79 -3.73
CA ARG A 16 8.87 -13.91 -2.57
C ARG A 16 7.39 -13.70 -2.24
N ASP A 17 6.58 -13.41 -3.26
CA ASP A 17 5.13 -13.23 -3.10
C ASP A 17 4.45 -14.51 -2.59
N LEU A 18 4.88 -15.69 -3.05
CA LEU A 18 4.38 -16.97 -2.56
C LEU A 18 4.72 -17.21 -1.09
N VAL A 19 5.95 -16.90 -0.68
CA VAL A 19 6.39 -17.04 0.72
C VAL A 19 5.61 -16.11 1.64
N SER A 20 5.42 -14.84 1.21
CA SER A 20 4.59 -13.87 1.92
C SER A 20 3.14 -14.36 2.06
N LEU A 21 2.55 -14.86 0.96
CA LEU A 21 1.20 -15.41 0.97
C LEU A 21 1.06 -16.56 1.98
N PHE A 22 1.97 -17.53 1.98
CA PHE A 22 1.92 -18.64 2.93
C PHE A 22 2.06 -18.17 4.38
N SER A 23 2.93 -17.21 4.64
CA SER A 23 3.07 -16.62 5.97
C SER A 23 1.80 -15.88 6.41
N HIS A 24 1.20 -15.10 5.50
CA HIS A 24 -0.08 -14.41 5.73
C HIS A 24 -1.19 -15.41 6.11
N GLU A 25 -1.40 -16.44 5.29
CA GLU A 25 -2.42 -17.47 5.55
C GLU A 25 -2.14 -18.26 6.85
N PHE A 26 -0.86 -18.44 7.20
CA PHE A 26 -0.49 -19.07 8.45
C PHE A 26 -0.85 -18.19 9.67
N VAL A 27 -0.61 -16.89 9.61
CA VAL A 27 -1.00 -15.94 10.67
C VAL A 27 -2.51 -15.92 10.89
N HIS A 28 -3.30 -16.15 9.85
CA HIS A 28 -4.75 -16.27 9.95
C HIS A 28 -5.22 -17.40 10.89
N GLN A 29 -4.36 -18.37 11.22
CA GLN A 29 -4.70 -19.37 12.25
C GLN A 29 -5.02 -18.73 13.61
N TRP A 30 -4.43 -17.57 13.89
CA TRP A 30 -4.70 -16.78 15.10
C TRP A 30 -5.58 -15.58 14.78
N ASN A 31 -5.16 -14.75 13.82
CA ASN A 31 -5.85 -13.51 13.44
C ASN A 31 -6.89 -13.81 12.36
N VAL A 32 -8.09 -13.88 12.75
CA VAL A 32 -9.38 -14.19 12.16
C VAL A 32 -9.95 -15.59 12.48
N LYS A 33 -9.15 -16.66 12.51
CA LYS A 33 -9.72 -17.98 12.84
C LYS A 33 -10.09 -18.09 14.31
N ARG A 34 -9.26 -17.60 15.21
CA ARG A 34 -9.44 -17.67 16.67
C ARG A 34 -9.71 -16.31 17.31
N LEU A 35 -8.99 -15.28 16.89
CA LEU A 35 -9.30 -13.89 17.23
C LEU A 35 -10.13 -13.31 16.09
N ARG A 36 -11.39 -13.01 16.32
CA ARG A 36 -12.34 -12.57 15.28
C ARG A 36 -12.83 -11.15 15.54
N PRO A 37 -13.26 -10.40 14.50
CA PRO A 37 -14.13 -9.26 14.72
C PRO A 37 -15.36 -9.72 15.51
N LYS A 38 -15.88 -8.93 16.42
CA LYS A 38 -17.06 -9.30 17.20
C LYS A 38 -18.26 -9.65 16.32
N LEU A 39 -18.42 -8.95 15.22
CA LEU A 39 -19.46 -9.19 14.22
C LEU A 39 -19.31 -10.53 13.46
N PHE A 40 -18.13 -11.19 13.53
CA PHE A 40 -17.88 -12.47 12.88
C PHE A 40 -18.04 -13.66 13.84
N LEU A 41 -18.50 -13.46 15.07
CA LEU A 41 -18.74 -14.58 16.00
C LEU A 41 -19.96 -15.39 15.57
N ASP A 42 -21.05 -14.68 15.23
CA ASP A 42 -22.32 -15.28 14.80
C ASP A 42 -22.70 -14.66 13.44
N TYR A 43 -22.01 -15.10 12.37
CA TYR A 43 -22.28 -14.59 11.02
C TYR A 43 -23.22 -15.52 10.24
N ASP A 44 -24.07 -14.92 9.43
CA ASP A 44 -24.95 -15.58 8.49
C ASP A 44 -24.31 -15.56 7.09
N LEU A 45 -24.00 -16.73 6.53
CA LEU A 45 -23.41 -16.88 5.20
C LEU A 45 -24.31 -16.35 4.06
N GLN A 46 -25.58 -16.10 4.33
CA GLN A 46 -26.52 -15.55 3.36
C GLN A 46 -26.55 -14.01 3.34
N ARG A 47 -25.79 -13.37 4.23
CA ARG A 47 -25.75 -11.92 4.36
C ARG A 47 -24.32 -11.41 4.38
N GLU A 48 -24.13 -10.21 3.85
CA GLU A 48 -22.88 -9.49 3.97
C GLU A 48 -22.69 -9.04 5.44
N VAL A 49 -21.49 -9.23 5.96
CA VAL A 49 -21.12 -8.74 7.30
C VAL A 49 -20.11 -7.61 7.12
N ASN A 50 -20.53 -6.38 7.42
CA ASN A 50 -19.69 -5.22 7.33
C ASN A 50 -18.97 -4.99 8.66
N THR A 51 -17.66 -4.84 8.62
CA THR A 51 -16.83 -4.52 9.79
C THR A 51 -15.82 -3.45 9.42
N ASP A 52 -15.57 -2.53 10.35
CA ASP A 52 -14.55 -1.49 10.22
C ASP A 52 -13.11 -1.98 10.56
N LEU A 53 -12.92 -3.31 10.74
CA LEU A 53 -11.69 -3.88 11.25
C LEU A 53 -10.90 -4.75 10.26
N LEU A 54 -11.27 -4.82 8.97
CA LEU A 54 -10.51 -5.64 8.02
C LEU A 54 -9.06 -5.14 7.88
N TRP A 55 -8.80 -3.87 8.06
CA TRP A 55 -7.44 -3.32 8.11
C TRP A 55 -6.58 -3.95 9.22
N TRP A 56 -7.19 -4.34 10.35
CA TRP A 56 -6.52 -5.09 11.40
C TRP A 56 -6.38 -6.55 11.02
N PHE A 57 -7.48 -7.19 10.59
CA PHE A 57 -7.49 -8.63 10.33
C PHE A 57 -6.74 -9.03 9.05
N GLU A 58 -6.54 -8.12 8.12
CA GLU A 58 -5.75 -8.33 6.89
C GLU A 58 -4.42 -7.56 6.93
N GLY A 59 -4.44 -6.29 7.31
CA GLY A 59 -3.24 -5.47 7.36
C GLY A 59 -2.25 -5.93 8.44
N ALA A 60 -2.71 -6.21 9.67
CA ALA A 60 -1.83 -6.76 10.70
C ALA A 60 -1.37 -8.18 10.36
N THR A 61 -2.20 -8.97 9.69
CA THR A 61 -1.82 -10.30 9.20
C THR A 61 -0.71 -10.21 8.16
N SER A 62 -0.82 -9.28 7.19
CA SER A 62 0.22 -9.01 6.20
C SER A 62 1.53 -8.56 6.85
N TRP A 63 1.45 -7.55 7.72
CA TRP A 63 2.62 -7.03 8.45
C TRP A 63 3.33 -8.13 9.27
N ILE A 64 2.57 -8.86 10.10
CA ILE A 64 3.14 -9.93 10.93
C ILE A 64 3.70 -11.03 10.04
N GLY A 65 3.02 -11.40 8.96
CA GLY A 65 3.46 -12.40 8.00
C GLY A 65 4.82 -12.05 7.38
N ASP A 66 4.99 -10.83 6.91
CA ASP A 66 6.24 -10.36 6.30
C ASP A 66 7.39 -10.25 7.32
N ILE A 67 7.09 -9.77 8.54
CA ILE A 67 8.07 -9.77 9.62
C ILE A 67 8.47 -11.21 10.04
N MET A 68 7.56 -12.17 9.96
CA MET A 68 7.88 -13.59 10.18
C MET A 68 8.77 -14.15 9.08
N CYS A 69 8.53 -13.81 7.81
CA CYS A 69 9.42 -14.16 6.70
C CYS A 69 10.85 -13.65 6.92
N LEU A 70 10.98 -12.41 7.39
CA LEU A 70 12.28 -11.80 7.70
C LEU A 70 12.93 -12.44 8.94
N ARG A 71 12.18 -12.69 10.00
CA ARG A 71 12.69 -13.31 11.24
C ARG A 71 13.14 -14.76 11.07
N SER A 72 12.45 -15.50 10.21
CA SER A 72 12.79 -16.91 9.92
C SER A 72 13.95 -17.06 8.94
N GLY A 73 14.36 -15.99 8.27
CA GLY A 73 15.35 -16.02 7.20
C GLY A 73 14.80 -16.52 5.84
N ALA A 74 13.46 -16.71 5.74
CA ALA A 74 12.82 -17.00 4.44
C ALA A 74 12.91 -15.81 3.48
N TRP A 75 12.98 -14.61 4.02
CA TRP A 75 13.37 -13.39 3.32
C TRP A 75 14.68 -12.83 3.87
N SER A 76 15.53 -12.35 2.99
CA SER A 76 16.67 -11.51 3.35
C SER A 76 16.18 -10.08 3.67
N ALA A 77 17.06 -9.24 4.21
CA ALA A 77 16.75 -7.81 4.38
C ALA A 77 16.49 -7.14 3.03
N GLU A 78 17.25 -7.52 1.99
CA GLU A 78 17.09 -7.03 0.61
C GLU A 78 15.70 -7.37 0.07
N ASP A 79 15.21 -8.58 0.31
CA ASP A 79 13.87 -9.01 -0.11
C ASP A 79 12.78 -8.18 0.56
N TYR A 80 12.89 -7.98 1.87
CA TYR A 80 11.94 -7.16 2.62
C TYR A 80 11.91 -5.71 2.11
N PHE A 81 13.07 -5.08 1.93
CA PHE A 81 13.12 -3.69 1.45
C PHE A 81 12.72 -3.56 -0.01
N ALA A 82 12.97 -4.56 -0.85
CA ALA A 82 12.47 -4.59 -2.22
C ALA A 82 10.93 -4.64 -2.26
N ASP A 83 10.32 -5.45 -1.39
CA ASP A 83 8.88 -5.51 -1.24
C ASP A 83 8.30 -4.21 -0.66
N MET A 84 8.89 -3.67 0.40
CA MET A 84 8.50 -2.38 0.99
C MET A 84 8.57 -1.25 -0.04
N LYS A 85 9.61 -1.20 -0.88
CA LYS A 85 9.72 -0.23 -1.97
C LYS A 85 8.56 -0.34 -2.97
N ARG A 86 8.16 -1.57 -3.32
CA ARG A 86 7.02 -1.84 -4.20
C ARG A 86 5.70 -1.36 -3.56
N LYS A 87 5.51 -1.60 -2.27
CA LYS A 87 4.35 -1.16 -1.48
C LYS A 87 4.28 0.37 -1.40
N LEU A 88 5.39 1.04 -1.09
CA LEU A 88 5.49 2.50 -1.09
C LEU A 88 5.11 3.10 -2.45
N LYS A 89 5.66 2.55 -3.55
CA LYS A 89 5.30 3.01 -4.89
C LYS A 89 3.81 2.86 -5.15
N ARG A 90 3.19 1.74 -4.77
CA ARG A 90 1.74 1.52 -4.93
C ARG A 90 0.91 2.51 -4.10
N HIS A 91 1.32 2.79 -2.87
CA HIS A 91 0.69 3.78 -1.99
C HIS A 91 0.73 5.18 -2.62
N HIS A 92 1.92 5.65 -3.00
CA HIS A 92 2.12 7.01 -3.49
C HIS A 92 1.68 7.26 -4.95
N THR A 93 1.45 6.22 -5.74
CA THR A 93 0.93 6.40 -7.12
C THR A 93 -0.59 6.47 -7.17
N ARG A 94 -1.29 6.18 -6.07
CA ARG A 94 -2.76 6.16 -6.00
C ARG A 94 -3.27 7.34 -5.18
N SER A 95 -4.29 8.02 -5.67
CA SER A 95 -4.94 9.13 -4.94
C SER A 95 -5.99 8.68 -3.93
N GLY A 96 -6.34 7.40 -3.90
CA GLY A 96 -7.38 6.88 -3.00
C GLY A 96 -7.08 7.11 -1.52
N SER A 97 -5.81 7.13 -1.11
CA SER A 97 -5.42 7.40 0.29
C SER A 97 -5.84 8.77 0.81
N SER A 98 -6.00 9.76 -0.07
CA SER A 98 -6.53 11.08 0.30
C SER A 98 -8.06 11.17 0.26
N CYS A 99 -8.75 10.14 -0.26
CA CYS A 99 -10.19 10.13 -0.47
C CYS A 99 -10.95 9.23 0.50
N GLN A 100 -10.34 8.13 0.96
CA GLN A 100 -11.01 7.10 1.75
C GLN A 100 -10.21 6.77 3.02
N ALA A 101 -10.89 6.73 4.16
CA ALA A 101 -10.32 6.29 5.42
C ALA A 101 -10.19 4.75 5.48
N LEU A 102 -9.26 4.26 6.29
CA LEU A 102 -8.96 2.84 6.37
C LEU A 102 -10.10 2.01 7.01
N CYS A 103 -10.76 2.55 8.02
CA CYS A 103 -11.97 1.95 8.62
C CYS A 103 -13.13 1.91 7.61
N GLU A 104 -13.30 2.97 6.81
CA GLU A 104 -14.31 3.04 5.74
C GLU A 104 -14.04 1.98 4.67
N ALA A 105 -12.80 1.89 4.17
CA ALA A 105 -12.40 0.87 3.21
C ALA A 105 -12.66 -0.57 3.71
N SER A 106 -12.50 -0.79 5.02
CA SER A 106 -12.81 -2.06 5.67
C SER A 106 -14.32 -2.33 5.71
N HIS A 107 -15.11 -1.33 6.07
CA HIS A 107 -16.56 -1.44 6.19
C HIS A 107 -17.24 -1.68 4.83
N GLU A 108 -16.74 -1.02 3.81
CA GLU A 108 -17.30 -1.02 2.45
C GLU A 108 -16.67 -2.07 1.52
N ALA A 109 -15.93 -3.04 2.07
CA ALA A 109 -15.17 -4.03 1.29
C ALA A 109 -16.02 -4.75 0.24
N TRP A 110 -17.26 -5.12 0.58
CA TRP A 110 -18.17 -5.81 -0.32
C TRP A 110 -18.56 -5.00 -1.56
N ILE A 111 -18.68 -3.68 -1.41
CA ILE A 111 -19.07 -2.77 -2.48
C ILE A 111 -17.84 -2.30 -3.26
N HIS A 112 -16.75 -1.95 -2.56
CA HIS A 112 -15.62 -1.27 -3.16
C HIS A 112 -14.53 -2.24 -3.61
N LEU A 113 -14.02 -3.10 -2.74
CA LEU A 113 -12.90 -3.98 -3.10
C LEU A 113 -13.33 -5.10 -4.05
N TYR A 114 -14.46 -5.73 -3.77
CA TYR A 114 -14.94 -6.89 -4.53
C TYR A 114 -15.81 -6.53 -5.74
N ARG A 115 -16.27 -5.29 -5.84
CA ARG A 115 -17.05 -4.76 -6.98
C ARG A 115 -16.42 -3.48 -7.51
N SER A 116 -15.16 -3.57 -7.93
CA SER A 116 -14.41 -2.42 -8.43
C SER A 116 -15.05 -1.82 -9.68
N HIS A 117 -15.04 -0.50 -9.78
CA HIS A 117 -15.44 0.29 -10.94
C HIS A 117 -14.25 0.99 -11.59
N ALA A 118 -14.48 1.72 -12.68
CA ALA A 118 -13.42 2.35 -13.47
C ALA A 118 -12.50 3.27 -12.65
N TYR A 119 -13.05 4.00 -11.67
CA TYR A 119 -12.30 4.95 -10.83
C TYR A 119 -11.88 4.40 -9.46
N SER A 120 -12.09 3.11 -9.17
CA SER A 120 -11.74 2.52 -7.87
C SER A 120 -10.28 2.75 -7.47
N ARG A 121 -9.35 2.76 -8.42
CA ARG A 121 -7.93 3.01 -8.14
C ARG A 121 -7.61 4.44 -7.71
N GLU A 122 -8.52 5.37 -7.98
CA GLU A 122 -8.34 6.79 -7.71
C GLU A 122 -9.06 7.24 -6.44
N THR A 123 -10.14 6.56 -6.07
CA THR A 123 -11.04 6.93 -4.98
C THR A 123 -11.02 5.99 -3.80
N GLN A 124 -10.40 4.81 -3.96
CA GLN A 124 -10.44 3.74 -2.98
C GLN A 124 -9.04 3.27 -2.61
N ILE A 125 -8.91 2.78 -1.38
CA ILE A 125 -7.70 2.14 -0.88
C ILE A 125 -7.91 0.63 -0.69
N SER A 126 -6.80 -0.09 -0.62
CA SER A 126 -6.79 -1.49 -0.20
C SER A 126 -6.48 -1.58 1.28
N TYR A 127 -7.39 -2.06 2.10
CA TYR A 127 -7.16 -2.27 3.52
C TYR A 127 -6.07 -3.34 3.81
N TYR A 128 -5.68 -4.13 2.82
CA TYR A 128 -4.47 -4.97 2.89
C TYR A 128 -3.21 -4.10 2.87
N LEU A 129 -3.01 -3.34 1.80
CA LEU A 129 -1.81 -2.51 1.62
C LEU A 129 -1.72 -1.39 2.65
N GLU A 130 -2.79 -0.58 2.74
CA GLU A 130 -2.81 0.56 3.66
C GLU A 130 -2.84 0.10 5.12
N GLY A 131 -3.51 -1.03 5.40
CA GLY A 131 -3.50 -1.65 6.71
C GLY A 131 -2.10 -2.12 7.12
N GLU A 132 -1.36 -2.74 6.21
CA GLU A 132 0.01 -3.16 6.46
C GLU A 132 0.95 -1.97 6.71
N LEU A 133 0.88 -0.92 5.88
CA LEU A 133 1.66 0.30 6.08
C LEU A 133 1.28 1.02 7.38
N THR A 134 -0.01 0.97 7.76
CA THR A 134 -0.50 1.44 9.05
C THR A 134 0.11 0.63 10.21
N MET A 135 0.24 -0.70 10.07
CA MET A 135 0.91 -1.51 11.10
C MET A 135 2.40 -1.20 11.20
N PHE A 136 3.08 -0.92 10.11
CA PHE A 136 4.46 -0.43 10.14
C PHE A 136 4.58 0.86 10.97
N ALA A 137 3.71 1.83 10.73
CA ALA A 137 3.70 3.09 11.48
C ALA A 137 3.30 2.89 12.96
N LEU A 138 2.33 2.02 13.22
CA LEU A 138 1.87 1.69 14.58
C LEU A 138 2.94 0.96 15.37
N ASP A 139 3.67 0.00 14.78
CA ASP A 139 4.77 -0.72 15.42
C ASP A 139 5.89 0.24 15.82
N ALA A 140 6.24 1.19 14.94
CA ALA A 140 7.23 2.22 15.21
C ALA A 140 6.83 3.10 16.41
N GLU A 141 5.61 3.63 16.44
CA GLU A 141 5.12 4.47 17.55
C GLU A 141 4.98 3.67 18.86
N LEU A 142 4.47 2.44 18.80
CA LEU A 142 4.32 1.57 19.97
C LEU A 142 5.68 1.26 20.59
N ARG A 143 6.66 0.85 19.77
CA ARG A 143 8.04 0.61 20.23
C ARG A 143 8.71 1.86 20.79
N LYS A 144 8.54 3.01 20.13
CA LYS A 144 9.07 4.28 20.64
C LYS A 144 8.53 4.57 22.04
N ARG A 145 7.22 4.43 22.25
CA ARG A 145 6.55 4.75 23.53
C ARG A 145 6.79 3.72 24.62
N SER A 146 6.96 2.46 24.26
CA SER A 146 7.32 1.36 25.18
C SER A 146 8.83 1.17 25.35
N LYS A 147 9.67 2.06 24.80
CA LYS A 147 11.15 1.96 24.81
C LYS A 147 11.69 0.67 24.17
N GLY A 148 10.95 0.11 23.22
CA GLY A 148 11.30 -1.09 22.47
C GLY A 148 10.72 -2.40 23.03
N GLU A 149 9.98 -2.35 24.14
CA GLU A 149 9.45 -3.55 24.79
C GLU A 149 8.29 -4.17 24.01
N ASN A 150 7.38 -3.34 23.48
CA ASN A 150 6.15 -3.79 22.83
C ASN A 150 6.06 -3.34 21.38
N GLY A 151 5.54 -4.19 20.52
CA GLY A 151 5.22 -3.95 19.11
C GLY A 151 3.88 -4.54 18.72
N VAL A 152 3.56 -4.54 17.43
CA VAL A 152 2.28 -5.05 16.89
C VAL A 152 2.06 -6.53 17.23
N CYS A 153 3.11 -7.35 17.26
CA CYS A 153 2.97 -8.75 17.70
C CYS A 153 2.51 -8.86 19.17
N ASP A 154 2.97 -7.95 20.04
CA ASP A 154 2.54 -7.91 21.45
C ASP A 154 1.10 -7.40 21.55
N LEU A 155 0.72 -6.46 20.70
CA LEU A 155 -0.68 -6.01 20.59
C LEU A 155 -1.59 -7.15 20.16
N MET A 156 -1.22 -7.91 19.13
CA MET A 156 -1.97 -9.07 18.69
C MET A 156 -2.11 -10.11 19.83
N LYS A 157 -1.00 -10.39 20.53
CA LYS A 157 -1.02 -11.29 21.68
C LYS A 157 -1.97 -10.80 22.79
N ALA A 158 -1.91 -9.52 23.13
CA ALA A 158 -2.76 -8.94 24.18
C ALA A 158 -4.26 -9.00 23.82
N LEU A 159 -4.59 -8.79 22.54
CA LEU A 159 -5.96 -8.95 22.03
C LEU A 159 -6.38 -10.42 22.03
N TYR A 160 -5.49 -11.30 21.57
CA TYR A 160 -5.75 -12.74 21.54
C TYR A 160 -6.04 -13.28 22.94
N ASP A 161 -5.20 -12.98 23.91
CA ASP A 161 -5.36 -13.48 25.30
C ASP A 161 -6.71 -13.07 25.91
N LYS A 162 -7.27 -11.91 25.50
CA LYS A 162 -8.50 -11.37 26.08
C LYS A 162 -9.77 -11.66 25.27
N HIS A 163 -9.65 -11.84 23.95
CA HIS A 163 -10.80 -11.77 23.05
C HIS A 163 -10.93 -12.96 22.08
N ASN A 164 -10.06 -13.99 22.18
CA ASN A 164 -10.18 -15.17 21.32
C ASN A 164 -11.48 -15.94 21.60
N ILE A 165 -11.86 -16.82 20.66
CA ILE A 165 -13.12 -17.58 20.74
C ILE A 165 -13.19 -18.58 21.90
N TYR A 166 -12.07 -18.89 22.56
CA TYR A 166 -11.98 -19.83 23.69
C TYR A 166 -12.03 -19.13 25.05
N VAL A 167 -12.08 -17.81 25.11
CA VAL A 167 -12.23 -17.08 26.37
C VAL A 167 -13.49 -17.55 27.09
N LYS A 168 -13.36 -17.85 28.39
CA LYS A 168 -14.47 -18.44 29.20
C LYS A 168 -15.72 -17.58 29.21
N ASP A 169 -15.55 -16.24 29.35
CA ASP A 169 -16.64 -15.30 29.33
C ASP A 169 -17.01 -14.95 27.84
N PRO A 170 -18.19 -15.42 27.36
CA PRO A 170 -18.61 -15.18 25.98
C PRO A 170 -18.74 -13.71 25.62
N SER A 171 -19.06 -12.83 26.60
CA SER A 171 -19.22 -11.39 26.35
C SER A 171 -17.92 -10.71 25.93
N LYS A 172 -16.78 -11.28 26.28
CA LYS A 172 -15.44 -10.81 25.96
C LYS A 172 -14.90 -11.34 24.64
N ARG A 173 -15.55 -12.34 24.04
CA ARG A 173 -15.12 -12.89 22.76
C ARG A 173 -15.32 -11.88 21.63
N GLY A 174 -14.41 -11.90 20.67
CA GLY A 174 -14.41 -11.01 19.53
C GLY A 174 -13.88 -9.61 19.83
N VAL A 175 -13.22 -9.03 18.86
CA VAL A 175 -12.54 -7.72 18.93
C VAL A 175 -13.44 -6.62 18.38
N GLN A 176 -13.47 -5.50 19.07
CA GLN A 176 -14.01 -4.23 18.62
C GLN A 176 -12.88 -3.19 18.54
N TYR A 177 -13.09 -2.14 17.78
CA TYR A 177 -12.11 -1.06 17.63
C TYR A 177 -11.58 -0.52 18.98
N ASN A 178 -12.49 -0.36 19.94
CA ASN A 178 -12.14 0.15 21.27
C ASN A 178 -11.25 -0.79 22.08
N ASP A 179 -11.27 -2.09 21.78
CA ASP A 179 -10.40 -3.07 22.45
C ASP A 179 -8.96 -2.91 21.97
N ILE A 180 -8.75 -2.59 20.68
CA ILE A 180 -7.44 -2.25 20.14
C ILE A 180 -6.90 -0.98 20.83
N ARG A 181 -7.71 0.06 20.98
CA ARG A 181 -7.32 1.29 21.71
C ARG A 181 -6.92 1.03 23.16
N LYS A 182 -7.69 0.22 23.87
CA LYS A 182 -7.40 -0.15 25.27
C LYS A 182 -6.11 -0.96 25.38
N ALA A 183 -5.90 -1.93 24.49
CA ALA A 183 -4.69 -2.73 24.45
C ALA A 183 -3.45 -1.88 24.18
N LEU A 184 -3.49 -0.95 23.21
CA LEU A 184 -2.42 0.01 22.95
C LEU A 184 -2.08 0.85 24.18
N THR A 185 -3.08 1.36 24.89
CA THR A 185 -2.88 2.15 26.11
C THR A 185 -2.18 1.33 27.20
N SER A 186 -2.59 0.07 27.37
CA SER A 186 -1.96 -0.85 28.33
C SER A 186 -0.49 -1.12 28.00
N LEU A 187 -0.18 -1.40 26.72
CA LEU A 187 1.18 -1.72 26.26
C LEU A 187 2.12 -0.53 26.28
N THR A 188 1.61 0.69 26.35
CA THR A 188 2.42 1.93 26.46
C THR A 188 2.53 2.43 27.90
N GLY A 189 2.11 1.66 28.90
CA GLY A 189 2.15 2.09 30.29
C GLY A 189 1.23 3.27 30.60
N GLY A 190 0.03 3.30 30.01
CA GLY A 190 -0.96 4.36 30.18
C GLY A 190 -0.78 5.56 29.23
N ARG A 191 0.26 5.58 28.41
CA ARG A 191 0.44 6.65 27.42
C ARG A 191 -0.56 6.50 26.28
N ARG A 192 -1.36 7.53 26.04
CA ARG A 192 -2.43 7.48 25.03
C ARG A 192 -1.87 7.39 23.62
N LEU A 193 -2.20 6.31 22.92
CA LEU A 193 -1.95 6.11 21.49
C LEU A 193 -3.26 6.08 20.68
N GLY A 194 -4.40 6.24 21.35
CA GLY A 194 -5.72 6.13 20.71
C GLY A 194 -6.02 7.22 19.71
N SER A 195 -5.59 8.47 19.96
CA SER A 195 -5.74 9.56 18.99
C SER A 195 -4.90 9.29 17.72
N PHE A 196 -3.65 8.85 17.89
CA PHE A 196 -2.82 8.47 16.76
C PHE A 196 -3.47 7.33 15.93
N LEU A 197 -4.03 6.33 16.60
CA LEU A 197 -4.76 5.26 15.90
C LEU A 197 -5.96 5.82 15.14
N ASP A 198 -6.76 6.68 15.79
CA ASP A 198 -7.93 7.31 15.14
C ASP A 198 -7.52 8.12 13.91
N ASP A 199 -6.47 8.93 14.04
CA ASP A 199 -5.95 9.77 12.95
C ASP A 199 -5.56 8.94 11.71
N ILE A 200 -4.85 7.82 11.89
CA ILE A 200 -4.35 7.00 10.78
C ILE A 200 -5.34 5.96 10.25
N THR A 201 -6.47 5.73 10.93
CA THR A 201 -7.45 4.72 10.51
C THR A 201 -8.82 5.29 10.17
N LYS A 202 -9.24 6.42 10.76
CA LYS A 202 -10.56 7.02 10.56
C LYS A 202 -10.53 8.26 9.68
N GLU A 203 -9.35 8.85 9.49
CA GLU A 203 -9.16 10.02 8.64
C GLU A 203 -8.38 9.64 7.39
N ALA A 204 -8.81 10.16 6.24
CA ALA A 204 -8.11 9.94 4.99
C ALA A 204 -6.83 10.80 4.91
N GLY A 205 -5.76 10.27 4.34
CA GLY A 205 -4.53 11.02 4.06
C GLY A 205 -3.57 11.23 5.24
N ASN A 206 -3.88 10.75 6.44
CA ASN A 206 -3.10 11.07 7.65
C ASN A 206 -1.97 10.07 7.97
N LEU A 207 -1.70 9.10 7.12
CA LEU A 207 -0.62 8.12 7.34
C LEU A 207 0.75 8.71 6.97
N ASP A 208 1.49 9.19 7.96
CA ASP A 208 2.88 9.69 7.80
C ASP A 208 3.90 8.55 7.95
N LEU A 209 4.30 7.97 6.84
CA LEU A 209 5.31 6.92 6.80
C LEU A 209 6.72 7.45 7.05
N SER A 210 7.03 8.72 6.71
CA SER A 210 8.35 9.31 6.91
C SER A 210 8.75 9.31 8.39
N ARG A 211 7.77 9.59 9.25
CA ARG A 211 7.91 9.53 10.71
C ARG A 211 8.23 8.12 11.20
N ALA A 212 7.57 7.10 10.67
CA ALA A 212 7.81 5.70 11.06
C ALA A 212 9.21 5.25 10.66
N PHE A 213 9.66 5.56 9.43
CA PHE A 213 11.02 5.29 8.98
C PHE A 213 12.06 6.00 9.87
N SER A 214 11.84 7.27 10.20
CA SER A 214 12.69 8.03 11.10
C SER A 214 12.77 7.40 12.50
N ILE A 215 11.65 6.95 13.07
CA ILE A 215 11.64 6.25 14.38
C ILE A 215 12.49 5.00 14.35
N PHE A 216 12.44 4.23 13.27
CA PHE A 216 13.23 3.02 13.09
C PHE A 216 14.68 3.27 12.65
N GLY A 217 15.02 4.51 12.30
CA GLY A 217 16.34 4.86 11.75
C GLY A 217 16.61 4.16 10.43
N LEU A 218 15.60 4.03 9.59
CA LEU A 218 15.68 3.45 8.27
C LEU A 218 15.87 4.54 7.22
N ASP A 219 16.62 4.22 6.15
CA ASP A 219 16.94 5.14 5.08
C ASP A 219 15.72 5.33 4.14
N TYR A 220 14.89 6.29 4.49
CA TYR A 220 13.75 6.71 3.70
C TYR A 220 14.08 7.98 2.92
N LYS A 221 13.86 7.92 1.61
CA LYS A 221 13.99 9.07 0.73
C LYS A 221 12.58 9.55 0.41
N PRO A 222 12.17 10.75 0.85
CA PRO A 222 10.90 11.34 0.47
C PRO A 222 10.86 11.59 -1.05
N SER A 223 9.68 11.87 -1.57
CA SER A 223 9.56 12.31 -2.95
C SER A 223 10.25 13.67 -3.09
N ASP A 224 11.26 13.73 -3.93
CA ASP A 224 11.83 14.99 -4.36
C ASP A 224 11.13 15.41 -5.66
N GLU A 225 10.81 16.69 -5.77
CA GLU A 225 10.47 17.23 -7.09
C GLU A 225 11.64 16.94 -8.05
N PRO A 226 11.36 16.41 -9.24
CA PRO A 226 12.41 16.12 -10.20
C PRO A 226 13.14 17.42 -10.53
N LYS A 227 14.39 17.53 -10.07
CA LYS A 227 15.20 18.73 -10.32
C LYS A 227 15.60 18.75 -11.77
N ARG A 228 15.25 19.84 -12.48
CA ARG A 228 15.83 20.12 -13.78
C ARG A 228 17.34 20.29 -13.64
N LYS A 229 18.10 19.59 -14.46
CA LYS A 229 19.55 19.78 -14.52
C LYS A 229 19.85 21.16 -15.12
N GLN A 230 20.94 21.79 -14.71
CA GLN A 230 21.34 23.12 -15.18
C GLN A 230 22.58 23.06 -16.09
N GLY A 231 22.75 24.04 -16.98
CA GLY A 231 23.90 24.15 -17.86
C GLY A 231 23.82 23.28 -19.12
N THR A 232 24.95 22.88 -19.67
CA THR A 232 25.04 22.03 -20.89
C THR A 232 24.41 20.64 -20.66
N GLU A 233 24.40 20.13 -19.44
CA GLU A 233 23.68 18.92 -19.11
C GLU A 233 22.14 19.08 -19.20
N SER A 234 21.62 20.30 -19.04
CA SER A 234 20.19 20.59 -19.14
C SER A 234 19.66 20.39 -20.55
N VAL A 235 20.39 20.78 -21.57
CA VAL A 235 19.99 20.65 -23.00
C VAL A 235 19.89 19.16 -23.38
N VAL A 236 20.90 18.36 -23.01
CA VAL A 236 20.89 16.91 -23.24
C VAL A 236 19.77 16.24 -22.43
N TRP A 237 19.58 16.66 -21.16
CA TRP A 237 18.55 16.13 -20.31
C TRP A 237 17.14 16.46 -20.84
N GLU A 238 16.87 17.69 -21.24
CA GLU A 238 15.58 18.10 -21.81
C GLU A 238 15.23 17.33 -23.08
N HIS A 239 16.22 17.02 -23.90
CA HIS A 239 16.03 16.27 -25.14
C HIS A 239 15.74 14.78 -24.91
N PHE A 240 16.23 14.19 -23.80
CA PHE A 240 16.07 12.77 -23.50
C PHE A 240 15.16 12.50 -22.30
N ALA A 241 14.73 13.52 -21.56
CA ALA A 241 13.86 13.36 -20.42
C ALA A 241 12.53 12.70 -20.83
N GLN A 242 12.09 11.74 -20.03
CA GLN A 242 10.86 11.03 -20.29
C GLN A 242 9.65 11.91 -19.93
N GLY A 243 8.89 12.30 -20.93
CA GLY A 243 7.61 12.99 -20.71
C GLY A 243 6.55 12.07 -20.13
N TRP A 244 5.68 12.64 -19.33
CA TRP A 244 4.70 11.92 -18.53
C TRP A 244 3.32 12.61 -18.57
N LEU A 245 2.27 11.84 -18.79
CA LEU A 245 0.87 12.29 -18.75
C LEU A 245 0.16 11.90 -17.45
N GLY A 246 0.80 11.11 -16.59
CA GLY A 246 0.22 10.71 -15.33
C GLY A 246 -0.96 9.74 -15.44
N VAL A 247 -0.98 8.90 -16.47
CA VAL A 247 -2.02 7.90 -16.69
C VAL A 247 -1.43 6.49 -16.76
N HIS A 248 -2.13 5.54 -16.16
CA HIS A 248 -1.90 4.13 -16.45
C HIS A 248 -2.66 3.77 -17.72
N VAL A 249 -2.00 3.05 -18.62
CA VAL A 249 -2.60 2.59 -19.87
C VAL A 249 -2.48 1.08 -20.00
N ARG A 250 -3.41 0.48 -20.75
CA ARG A 250 -3.39 -0.94 -21.08
C ARG A 250 -3.66 -1.11 -22.58
N SER A 251 -2.84 -1.93 -23.23
CA SER A 251 -3.11 -2.36 -24.61
C SER A 251 -4.21 -3.42 -24.64
N GLN A 252 -5.19 -3.21 -25.52
CA GLN A 252 -6.25 -4.16 -25.82
C GLN A 252 -6.30 -4.32 -27.36
N GLY A 253 -5.63 -5.33 -27.89
CA GLY A 253 -5.36 -5.41 -29.32
C GLY A 253 -4.56 -4.19 -29.77
N ASN A 254 -5.06 -3.48 -30.79
CA ASN A 254 -4.43 -2.26 -31.34
C ASN A 254 -4.91 -0.96 -30.64
N LYS A 255 -5.55 -1.06 -29.49
CA LYS A 255 -6.11 0.07 -28.75
C LYS A 255 -5.33 0.28 -27.45
N LEU A 256 -4.97 1.53 -27.18
CA LEU A 256 -4.32 1.91 -25.93
C LEU A 256 -5.31 2.66 -25.03
N LYS A 257 -5.82 1.98 -24.01
CA LYS A 257 -6.84 2.54 -23.12
C LYS A 257 -6.27 3.06 -21.82
N VAL A 258 -6.77 4.22 -21.38
CA VAL A 258 -6.54 4.78 -20.05
C VAL A 258 -7.27 3.90 -19.05
N THR A 259 -6.56 3.43 -18.02
CA THR A 259 -7.12 2.55 -16.97
C THR A 259 -7.20 3.20 -15.60
N SER A 260 -6.41 4.23 -15.34
CA SER A 260 -6.50 5.08 -14.14
C SER A 260 -5.57 6.28 -14.30
N HIS A 261 -5.83 7.34 -13.52
CA HIS A 261 -4.85 8.42 -13.31
C HIS A 261 -3.92 8.06 -12.15
N MET A 262 -2.70 8.53 -12.28
CA MET A 262 -1.74 8.54 -11.18
C MET A 262 -1.96 9.80 -10.32
N GLN A 263 -1.46 9.78 -9.10
CA GLN A 263 -1.46 10.97 -8.25
C GLN A 263 -0.72 12.10 -8.97
N HIS A 264 -1.26 13.32 -8.91
CA HIS A 264 -0.72 14.50 -9.61
C HIS A 264 -0.70 14.43 -11.16
N SER A 265 -1.57 13.61 -11.76
CA SER A 265 -1.71 13.57 -13.22
C SER A 265 -2.05 14.96 -13.79
N PRO A 266 -1.26 15.51 -14.73
CA PRO A 266 -1.54 16.80 -15.34
C PRO A 266 -2.73 16.79 -16.30
N VAL A 267 -3.19 15.60 -16.70
CA VAL A 267 -4.22 15.44 -17.73
C VAL A 267 -5.57 14.96 -17.18
N ARG A 268 -5.75 14.95 -15.85
CA ARG A 268 -6.94 14.43 -15.18
C ARG A 268 -8.25 15.08 -15.64
N GLU A 269 -8.22 16.36 -15.98
CA GLU A 269 -9.42 17.08 -16.42
C GLU A 269 -9.78 16.82 -17.88
N HIS A 270 -8.86 16.29 -18.66
CA HIS A 270 -9.02 16.09 -20.12
C HIS A 270 -9.27 14.64 -20.51
N LEU A 271 -8.42 13.73 -20.04
CA LEU A 271 -8.58 12.30 -20.29
C LEU A 271 -9.40 11.64 -19.18
N GLN A 272 -10.23 10.68 -19.56
CA GLN A 272 -11.04 9.89 -18.62
C GLN A 272 -10.61 8.44 -18.66
N VAL A 273 -10.89 7.71 -17.59
CA VAL A 273 -10.73 6.26 -17.57
C VAL A 273 -11.63 5.63 -18.62
N GLY A 274 -11.06 4.79 -19.47
CA GLY A 274 -11.74 4.18 -20.60
C GLY A 274 -11.46 4.86 -21.96
N ASP A 275 -10.91 6.09 -21.96
CA ASP A 275 -10.51 6.74 -23.22
C ASP A 275 -9.45 5.91 -23.96
N GLU A 276 -9.58 5.79 -25.27
CA GLU A 276 -8.57 5.23 -26.15
C GLU A 276 -7.64 6.32 -26.66
N ILE A 277 -6.37 6.32 -26.23
CA ILE A 277 -5.38 7.22 -26.84
C ILE A 277 -5.03 6.69 -28.23
N VAL A 278 -5.34 7.48 -29.24
CA VAL A 278 -5.18 7.09 -30.67
C VAL A 278 -3.86 7.59 -31.23
N ALA A 279 -3.53 8.85 -30.97
CA ALA A 279 -2.30 9.47 -31.48
C ALA A 279 -1.80 10.58 -30.55
N VAL A 280 -0.50 10.81 -30.58
CA VAL A 280 0.18 11.96 -29.94
C VAL A 280 1.00 12.68 -31.00
N ASP A 281 0.74 13.97 -31.18
CA ASP A 281 1.37 14.81 -32.25
C ASP A 281 1.29 14.14 -33.62
N ALA A 282 0.11 13.65 -33.99
CA ALA A 282 -0.20 12.91 -35.21
C ALA A 282 0.52 11.54 -35.37
N ILE A 283 1.29 11.09 -34.38
CA ILE A 283 1.91 9.76 -34.37
C ILE A 283 0.96 8.79 -33.67
N ARG A 284 0.53 7.76 -34.40
CA ARG A 284 -0.36 6.73 -33.83
C ARG A 284 0.35 5.95 -32.71
N VAL A 285 -0.36 5.72 -31.60
CA VAL A 285 0.12 4.92 -30.47
C VAL A 285 -0.86 3.77 -30.18
N THR A 286 -0.33 2.56 -29.97
CA THR A 286 -1.12 1.36 -29.70
C THR A 286 -0.69 0.62 -28.43
N ASN A 287 0.46 1.04 -27.87
CA ASN A 287 1.00 0.45 -26.64
C ASN A 287 1.75 1.49 -25.80
N ALA A 288 2.05 1.15 -24.55
CA ALA A 288 2.68 2.04 -23.59
C ALA A 288 4.08 2.50 -24.01
N GLU A 289 4.85 1.64 -24.69
CA GLU A 289 6.22 1.99 -25.13
C GLU A 289 6.20 3.03 -26.26
N GLN A 290 5.26 2.91 -27.20
CA GLN A 290 5.05 3.93 -28.22
C GLN A 290 4.62 5.27 -27.60
N LEU A 291 3.70 5.25 -26.63
CA LEU A 291 3.30 6.45 -25.90
C LEU A 291 4.52 7.09 -25.20
N LYS A 292 5.31 6.31 -24.50
CA LYS A 292 6.53 6.81 -23.84
C LYS A 292 7.53 7.39 -24.85
N SER A 293 7.79 6.69 -25.95
CA SER A 293 8.75 7.15 -26.96
C SER A 293 8.32 8.46 -27.61
N THR A 294 7.02 8.65 -27.86
CA THR A 294 6.45 9.87 -28.46
C THR A 294 6.50 11.06 -27.48
N LEU A 295 6.46 10.81 -26.17
CA LEU A 295 6.54 11.86 -25.15
C LEU A 295 7.98 12.21 -24.73
N ARG A 296 8.99 11.45 -25.19
CA ARG A 296 10.39 11.71 -24.85
C ARG A 296 10.83 13.08 -25.34
N GLY A 297 11.54 13.84 -24.50
CA GLY A 297 12.03 15.19 -24.80
C GLY A 297 10.96 16.27 -24.76
N LYS A 298 9.74 15.98 -24.34
CA LYS A 298 8.62 16.95 -24.29
C LYS A 298 8.31 17.48 -22.88
N VAL A 299 9.14 17.18 -21.90
CA VAL A 299 8.91 17.65 -20.52
C VAL A 299 8.84 19.18 -20.48
N GLY A 300 7.78 19.70 -19.85
CA GLY A 300 7.53 21.15 -19.74
C GLY A 300 7.01 21.80 -21.01
N SER A 301 6.64 21.01 -22.01
CA SER A 301 5.91 21.44 -23.20
C SER A 301 4.53 20.79 -23.26
N THR A 302 3.80 21.05 -24.32
CA THR A 302 2.50 20.40 -24.57
C THR A 302 2.61 19.35 -25.65
N ALA A 303 1.68 18.41 -25.68
CA ALA A 303 1.48 17.46 -26.75
C ALA A 303 0.01 17.47 -27.18
N ARG A 304 -0.22 17.39 -28.49
CA ARG A 304 -1.57 17.26 -29.04
C ARG A 304 -1.97 15.78 -28.98
N VAL A 305 -2.96 15.44 -28.17
CA VAL A 305 -3.43 14.07 -27.97
C VAL A 305 -4.79 13.89 -28.61
N MET A 306 -4.86 12.98 -29.60
CA MET A 306 -6.12 12.51 -30.17
C MET A 306 -6.56 11.27 -29.41
N PHE A 307 -7.80 11.24 -28.93
CA PHE A 307 -8.36 10.11 -28.19
C PHE A 307 -9.82 9.88 -28.56
N ALA A 308 -10.27 8.64 -28.40
CA ALA A 308 -11.67 8.28 -28.61
C ALA A 308 -12.34 8.01 -27.24
N ARG A 309 -13.48 8.68 -27.01
CA ARG A 309 -14.37 8.48 -25.86
C ARG A 309 -15.73 8.05 -26.36
N ASN A 310 -16.18 6.87 -25.97
CA ASN A 310 -17.47 6.31 -26.45
C ASN A 310 -17.59 6.33 -27.99
N SER A 311 -16.50 5.99 -28.68
CA SER A 311 -16.38 5.98 -30.16
C SER A 311 -16.40 7.38 -30.82
N VAL A 312 -16.44 8.46 -30.06
CA VAL A 312 -16.33 9.83 -30.57
C VAL A 312 -14.86 10.28 -30.46
N MET A 313 -14.32 10.81 -31.57
CA MET A 313 -12.96 11.34 -31.59
C MET A 313 -12.90 12.72 -30.94
N HIS A 314 -11.92 12.90 -30.10
CA HIS A 314 -11.59 14.14 -29.42
C HIS A 314 -10.12 14.49 -29.67
N ASP A 315 -9.81 15.75 -29.47
CA ASP A 315 -8.48 16.32 -29.65
C ASP A 315 -8.22 17.36 -28.55
N ALA A 316 -7.11 17.21 -27.85
CA ALA A 316 -6.73 18.12 -26.78
C ALA A 316 -5.22 18.38 -26.78
N VAL A 317 -4.85 19.60 -26.42
CA VAL A 317 -3.45 19.97 -26.16
C VAL A 317 -3.23 19.80 -24.66
N LEU A 318 -2.36 18.85 -24.29
CA LEU A 318 -2.13 18.41 -22.93
C LEU A 318 -0.73 18.74 -22.46
N ASP A 319 -0.59 19.16 -21.21
CA ASP A 319 0.71 19.39 -20.58
C ASP A 319 1.47 18.07 -20.38
N VAL A 320 2.74 18.08 -20.76
CA VAL A 320 3.66 16.97 -20.55
C VAL A 320 4.56 17.29 -19.36
N ALA A 321 4.32 16.64 -18.25
CA ALA A 321 5.11 16.80 -17.04
C ALA A 321 6.32 15.85 -17.01
N LEU A 322 7.17 16.00 -16.01
CA LEU A 322 8.13 14.99 -15.61
C LEU A 322 7.47 14.07 -14.60
N GLU A 323 7.67 12.75 -14.72
CA GLU A 323 7.16 11.80 -13.72
C GLU A 323 7.77 12.15 -12.36
N PRO A 324 6.94 12.34 -11.31
CA PRO A 324 7.45 12.64 -9.98
C PRO A 324 8.27 11.45 -9.44
N ASN A 325 9.30 11.76 -8.66
CA ASN A 325 9.99 10.74 -7.89
C ASN A 325 9.10 10.33 -6.72
N TYR A 326 8.77 9.06 -6.65
CA TYR A 326 8.00 8.52 -5.53
C TYR A 326 8.92 8.23 -4.33
N PRO A 327 8.41 8.37 -3.10
CA PRO A 327 9.15 7.98 -1.91
C PRO A 327 9.66 6.55 -2.01
N THR A 328 10.87 6.33 -1.53
CA THR A 328 11.52 5.02 -1.60
C THR A 328 12.33 4.74 -0.34
N VAL A 329 12.69 3.50 -0.13
CA VAL A 329 13.52 3.03 0.97
C VAL A 329 14.68 2.22 0.41
N THR A 330 15.84 2.30 1.06
CA THR A 330 16.99 1.45 0.75
C THR A 330 17.21 0.44 1.87
N THR A 331 17.85 -0.67 1.53
CA THR A 331 18.26 -1.66 2.55
C THR A 331 19.14 -1.00 3.59
N SER A 332 18.73 -1.06 4.84
CA SER A 332 19.50 -0.52 5.95
C SER A 332 19.30 -1.35 7.22
N ASN A 333 20.26 -1.22 8.15
CA ASN A 333 20.22 -1.98 9.39
C ASN A 333 19.27 -1.38 10.45
N GLY A 334 18.79 -0.17 10.21
CA GLY A 334 17.97 0.56 11.17
C GLY A 334 18.62 0.73 12.55
N ASN A 335 17.88 1.28 13.48
CA ASN A 335 18.32 1.46 14.86
C ASN A 335 17.87 0.28 15.77
N ARG A 336 18.06 0.44 17.09
CA ARG A 336 17.68 -0.57 18.10
C ARG A 336 16.19 -0.95 18.03
N LEU A 337 15.31 0.00 17.73
CA LEU A 337 13.86 -0.28 17.68
C LEU A 337 13.52 -1.17 16.47
N TRP A 338 14.11 -0.88 15.30
CA TRP A 338 13.97 -1.75 14.14
C TRP A 338 14.53 -3.15 14.39
N LYS A 339 15.75 -3.21 14.96
CA LYS A 339 16.36 -4.50 15.33
C LYS A 339 15.48 -5.30 16.30
N SER A 340 14.76 -4.65 17.22
CA SER A 340 13.82 -5.33 18.11
C SER A 340 12.55 -5.84 17.38
N THR A 341 12.17 -5.20 16.28
CA THR A 341 11.07 -5.66 15.41
C THR A 341 11.43 -6.95 14.69
N ILE A 342 12.65 -7.04 14.13
CA ILE A 342 13.07 -8.15 13.27
C ILE A 342 13.75 -9.32 14.02
N ARG A 343 14.08 -9.17 15.31
CA ARG A 343 14.62 -10.27 16.11
C ARG A 343 13.54 -11.28 16.47
N SER A 344 13.82 -12.56 16.28
CA SER A 344 13.08 -13.61 17.00
C SER A 344 13.34 -13.48 18.49
N ARG A 345 12.28 -13.43 19.33
CA ARG A 345 12.47 -13.64 20.76
C ARG A 345 12.84 -15.12 20.92
N GLN A 346 14.01 -15.41 21.49
CA GLN A 346 14.27 -16.74 22.02
C GLN A 346 13.17 -17.00 23.04
N VAL A 347 12.39 -18.06 22.80
CA VAL A 347 11.51 -18.60 23.84
C VAL A 347 12.47 -19.26 24.81
N ASP A 348 12.67 -18.65 25.98
CA ASP A 348 13.34 -19.35 27.06
C ASP A 348 12.56 -20.65 27.28
N SER A 349 13.22 -21.76 26.95
CA SER A 349 12.68 -23.09 27.20
C SER A 349 12.50 -23.24 28.70
N ALA A 350 11.24 -23.13 29.13
CA ALA A 350 10.82 -23.44 30.48
C ALA A 350 10.80 -24.96 30.69
#